data_c462beccc00e8c0e0a64287f93c74d41
#
_entry.id   c462beccc00e8c0e0a64287f93c74d41
#
_cell.length_a   1.000
_cell.length_b   1.000
_cell.length_c   1.000
_cell.angle_alpha   90.00
_cell.angle_beta   90.00
_cell.angle_gamma   90.00
#
_symmetry.space_group_name_H-M   'P 1'
#
loop_
_entity.id
_entity.type
_entity.pdbx_description
1 polymer ?
#
loop_
_entity_poly.entity_id
_entity_poly.type
_entity_poly.pdbx_seq_one_letter_code
_entity_poly.pdbx_strand_id
1 'polypeptide(L)'
;MRILRGFLWVLVALAIVGALCALLLVRRGFRATATPPWWESAFARDVRNVAIPSPARAEKNPLAGSSEASQQGREFFLTQCAGCHGIDGSGKTPLGLSLYPRVPDLRSDTQALTDGEIHYIIENGVQLTGMPAWTRPHAESSDNSWKLVTFIRTLRPLNQQEQSQESATASSAHYVGSQACEKCHAEIYARWKKTPMANVVRDPKTHPEAIIPDLKTNNVAKFTADQVAFVYGSLWKQRYFTKVGDDYFPLPVQWDVANRVWRPYMVPANGDWWATVYPPDNMQRPTGPLCDGCHSVDYNIQTKQVAEWNVGCERCHGPGSEHVAHPTRGDILNPGHMDEVAASDTCISCHSQGQPLKNPIEGKYYDWPVGYRVGLRLQDHWKLEDCKLGDTTFYYFPDCTAHKNRMQGNDFAQSVMYRRGVTCASCHDVHGTENYAQLRKPANQICLDCHGPSSANGPHTATLEAHTHHKDGSTGSQCIACHMPAIESEGVPVTFVHAHTFRFITPAMTDKYKIPNPCTSCHADKSTAWAEDAMSRWPEQSPWRFH
;
A
#
# COMPACT_ATOMS: atom_id res chain seq x y z
N MET A 1 9.68 59.22 -43.00
CA MET A 1 8.65 59.30 -41.94
C MET A 1 7.55 58.23 -42.02
N ARG A 2 6.99 57.87 -43.17
CA ARG A 2 5.93 56.82 -43.26
C ARG A 2 6.41 55.41 -42.87
N ILE A 3 7.62 55.00 -43.24
CA ILE A 3 8.18 53.68 -42.91
C ILE A 3 8.43 53.55 -41.38
N LEU A 4 8.95 54.60 -40.75
CA LEU A 4 9.18 54.60 -39.30
C LEU A 4 7.87 54.51 -38.49
N ARG A 5 6.81 55.16 -38.96
CA ARG A 5 5.47 55.04 -38.36
C ARG A 5 4.88 53.63 -38.54
N GLY A 6 5.08 53.00 -39.70
CA GLY A 6 4.64 51.61 -39.93
C GLY A 6 5.38 50.64 -39.00
N PHE A 7 6.69 50.81 -38.83
CA PHE A 7 7.46 49.98 -37.92
C PHE A 7 7.03 50.14 -36.44
N LEU A 8 6.72 51.39 -36.02
CA LEU A 8 6.21 51.65 -34.69
C LEU A 8 4.87 50.96 -34.42
N TRP A 9 3.94 50.99 -35.40
CA TRP A 9 2.64 50.32 -35.28
C TRP A 9 2.80 48.78 -35.17
N VAL A 10 3.75 48.18 -35.89
CA VAL A 10 4.04 46.76 -35.80
C VAL A 10 4.56 46.43 -34.39
N LEU A 11 5.47 47.22 -33.83
CA LEU A 11 5.99 47.00 -32.47
C LEU A 11 4.87 47.14 -31.40
N VAL A 12 3.98 48.11 -31.57
CA VAL A 12 2.82 48.30 -30.66
C VAL A 12 1.87 47.09 -30.76
N ALA A 13 1.57 46.63 -31.97
CA ALA A 13 0.74 45.45 -32.17
C ALA A 13 1.36 44.18 -31.53
N LEU A 14 2.66 43.97 -31.70
CA LEU A 14 3.38 42.86 -31.06
C LEU A 14 3.37 42.97 -29.53
N ALA A 15 3.51 44.17 -28.99
CA ALA A 15 3.45 44.40 -27.55
C ALA A 15 2.03 44.11 -26.99
N ILE A 16 0.98 44.53 -27.71
CA ILE A 16 -0.42 44.22 -27.32
C ILE A 16 -0.69 42.71 -27.37
N VAL A 17 -0.26 42.03 -28.44
CA VAL A 17 -0.39 40.58 -28.55
C VAL A 17 0.37 39.87 -27.44
N GLY A 18 1.61 40.31 -27.14
CA GLY A 18 2.39 39.78 -26.03
C GLY A 18 1.70 39.98 -24.67
N ALA A 19 1.14 41.16 -24.42
CA ALA A 19 0.42 41.46 -23.19
C ALA A 19 -0.86 40.61 -23.05
N LEU A 20 -1.61 40.41 -24.15
CA LEU A 20 -2.79 39.53 -24.18
C LEU A 20 -2.41 38.06 -23.92
N CYS A 21 -1.33 37.57 -24.54
CA CYS A 21 -0.82 36.22 -24.29
C CYS A 21 -0.38 36.04 -22.82
N ALA A 22 0.32 37.03 -22.28
CA ALA A 22 0.74 37.00 -20.87
C ALA A 22 -0.49 37.02 -19.93
N LEU A 23 -1.50 37.83 -20.23
CA LEU A 23 -2.74 37.89 -19.45
C LEU A 23 -3.50 36.54 -19.50
N LEU A 24 -3.56 35.90 -20.67
CA LEU A 24 -4.19 34.59 -20.84
C LEU A 24 -3.41 33.49 -20.07
N LEU A 25 -2.08 33.54 -20.08
CA LEU A 25 -1.23 32.62 -19.32
C LEU A 25 -1.46 32.79 -17.80
N VAL A 26 -1.49 34.02 -17.32
CA VAL A 26 -1.76 34.31 -15.90
C VAL A 26 -3.16 33.86 -15.49
N ARG A 27 -4.17 34.08 -16.34
CA ARG A 27 -5.56 33.65 -16.08
C ARG A 27 -5.72 32.11 -16.07
N ARG A 28 -4.90 31.38 -16.80
CA ARG A 28 -4.87 29.90 -16.72
C ARG A 28 -4.38 29.38 -15.38
N GLY A 29 -3.68 30.21 -14.61
CA GLY A 29 -3.05 29.86 -13.34
C GLY A 29 -1.85 28.95 -13.50
N PHE A 30 -0.94 28.98 -12.53
CA PHE A 30 0.28 28.17 -12.50
C PHE A 30 0.03 26.90 -11.66
N ARG A 31 -0.73 25.94 -12.19
CA ARG A 31 -1.05 24.71 -11.47
C ARG A 31 -0.03 23.64 -11.79
N ALA A 32 0.63 23.11 -10.77
CA ALA A 32 1.58 21.99 -10.92
C ALA A 32 0.92 20.71 -11.48
N THR A 33 -0.39 20.55 -11.28
CA THR A 33 -1.16 19.40 -11.81
C THR A 33 -1.58 19.56 -13.27
N ALA A 34 -1.33 20.73 -13.90
CA ALA A 34 -1.67 20.94 -15.30
C ALA A 34 -0.80 20.04 -16.22
N THR A 35 -1.37 19.61 -17.33
CA THR A 35 -0.61 18.91 -18.37
C THR A 35 -0.02 19.95 -19.32
N PRO A 36 1.33 19.97 -19.49
CA PRO A 36 1.94 20.88 -20.46
C PRO A 36 1.40 20.62 -21.87
N PRO A 37 1.15 21.68 -22.66
CA PRO A 37 0.84 21.49 -24.07
C PRO A 37 2.03 20.83 -24.79
N TRP A 38 1.73 20.10 -25.87
CA TRP A 38 2.75 19.32 -26.59
C TRP A 38 3.93 20.18 -27.09
N TRP A 39 3.68 21.40 -27.51
CA TRP A 39 4.71 22.32 -27.99
C TRP A 39 5.65 22.80 -26.88
N GLU A 40 5.16 23.00 -25.67
CA GLU A 40 5.95 23.37 -24.50
C GLU A 40 6.88 22.21 -24.12
N SER A 41 6.36 21.00 -24.08
CA SER A 41 7.13 19.80 -23.80
C SER A 41 8.20 19.53 -24.87
N ALA A 42 7.90 19.78 -26.15
CA ALA A 42 8.85 19.64 -27.25
C ALA A 42 9.96 20.68 -27.12
N PHE A 43 9.58 21.96 -26.95
CA PHE A 43 10.54 23.06 -26.80
C PHE A 43 11.45 22.87 -25.57
N ALA A 44 10.90 22.49 -24.43
CA ALA A 44 11.68 22.25 -23.22
C ALA A 44 12.69 21.09 -23.40
N ARG A 45 12.31 20.03 -24.10
CA ARG A 45 13.23 18.93 -24.44
C ARG A 45 14.36 19.39 -25.35
N ASP A 46 14.06 20.16 -26.38
CA ASP A 46 15.05 20.68 -27.31
C ASP A 46 16.05 21.61 -26.60
N VAL A 47 15.55 22.53 -25.77
CA VAL A 47 16.39 23.44 -24.96
C VAL A 47 17.27 22.63 -24.02
N ARG A 48 16.71 21.66 -23.29
CA ARG A 48 17.50 20.79 -22.42
C ARG A 48 18.60 20.06 -23.20
N ASN A 49 18.25 19.48 -24.36
CA ASN A 49 19.21 18.74 -25.15
C ASN A 49 20.33 19.64 -25.68
N VAL A 50 20.03 20.86 -26.11
CA VAL A 50 21.06 21.85 -26.55
C VAL A 50 21.94 22.30 -25.37
N ALA A 51 21.38 22.40 -24.16
CA ALA A 51 22.09 22.83 -22.96
C ALA A 51 23.13 21.82 -22.45
N ILE A 52 23.05 20.54 -22.84
CA ILE A 52 24.01 19.51 -22.43
C ILE A 52 25.33 19.74 -23.19
N PRO A 53 26.47 19.93 -22.50
CA PRO A 53 27.79 20.16 -23.15
C PRO A 53 28.21 18.99 -24.06
N SER A 54 28.81 19.30 -25.19
CA SER A 54 29.29 18.28 -26.14
C SER A 54 30.26 17.25 -25.53
N PRO A 55 31.18 17.60 -24.62
CA PRO A 55 32.02 16.62 -23.93
C PRO A 55 31.18 15.60 -23.13
N ALA A 56 30.20 16.07 -22.39
CA ALA A 56 29.32 15.17 -21.59
C ALA A 56 28.54 14.18 -22.47
N ARG A 57 28.08 14.61 -23.65
CA ARG A 57 27.42 13.71 -24.64
C ARG A 57 28.33 12.60 -25.13
N ALA A 58 29.64 12.89 -25.25
CA ALA A 58 30.59 11.94 -25.78
C ALA A 58 31.03 10.90 -24.72
N GLU A 59 30.75 11.15 -23.45
CA GLU A 59 31.09 10.22 -22.38
C GLU A 59 30.39 8.87 -22.58
N LYS A 60 31.15 7.81 -22.37
CA LYS A 60 30.63 6.44 -22.42
C LYS A 60 30.54 5.90 -21.00
N ASN A 61 29.48 5.14 -20.73
CA ASN A 61 29.32 4.50 -19.45
C ASN A 61 30.41 3.44 -19.23
N PRO A 62 31.32 3.62 -18.27
CA PRO A 62 32.40 2.67 -17.98
C PRO A 62 31.89 1.33 -17.42
N LEU A 63 30.64 1.30 -16.94
CA LEU A 63 29.98 0.14 -16.31
C LEU A 63 28.93 -0.51 -17.24
N ALA A 64 28.91 -0.10 -18.51
CA ALA A 64 27.94 -0.65 -19.48
C ALA A 64 28.03 -2.18 -19.56
N GLY A 65 26.88 -2.86 -19.46
CA GLY A 65 26.77 -4.32 -19.51
C GLY A 65 27.15 -5.05 -18.23
N SER A 66 27.54 -4.36 -17.15
CA SER A 66 27.78 -4.97 -15.84
C SER A 66 26.46 -5.28 -15.12
N SER A 67 26.17 -6.56 -14.89
CA SER A 67 25.00 -6.99 -14.13
C SER A 67 25.05 -6.55 -12.65
N GLU A 68 26.24 -6.55 -12.07
CA GLU A 68 26.46 -6.08 -10.69
C GLU A 68 26.22 -4.58 -10.57
N ALA A 69 26.75 -3.77 -11.49
CA ALA A 69 26.49 -2.34 -11.53
C ALA A 69 25.01 -2.03 -11.76
N SER A 70 24.34 -2.81 -12.60
CA SER A 70 22.89 -2.69 -12.82
C SER A 70 22.09 -2.97 -11.54
N GLN A 71 22.45 -4.00 -10.77
CA GLN A 71 21.80 -4.33 -9.51
C GLN A 71 22.03 -3.23 -8.46
N GLN A 72 23.26 -2.75 -8.29
CA GLN A 72 23.57 -1.65 -7.37
C GLN A 72 22.88 -0.34 -7.82
N GLY A 73 22.81 -0.07 -9.12
CA GLY A 73 22.07 1.05 -9.69
C GLY A 73 20.57 0.94 -9.43
N ARG A 74 20.02 -0.26 -9.49
CA ARG A 74 18.63 -0.53 -9.13
C ARG A 74 18.34 -0.24 -7.65
N GLU A 75 19.19 -0.69 -6.74
CA GLU A 75 19.03 -0.41 -5.31
C GLU A 75 19.07 1.11 -5.02
N PHE A 76 20.00 1.82 -5.65
CA PHE A 76 20.08 3.27 -5.53
C PHE A 76 18.85 3.96 -6.15
N PHE A 77 18.39 3.52 -7.31
CA PHE A 77 17.19 4.03 -7.97
C PHE A 77 15.96 3.88 -7.09
N LEU A 78 15.75 2.70 -6.52
CA LEU A 78 14.60 2.41 -5.66
C LEU A 78 14.56 3.30 -4.41
N THR A 79 15.73 3.60 -3.83
CA THR A 79 15.82 4.40 -2.61
C THR A 79 15.74 5.90 -2.86
N GLN A 80 16.24 6.40 -4.00
CA GLN A 80 16.40 7.82 -4.25
C GLN A 80 15.51 8.38 -5.37
N CYS A 81 15.21 7.60 -6.38
CA CYS A 81 14.60 8.08 -7.62
C CYS A 81 13.15 7.62 -7.79
N ALA A 82 12.82 6.42 -7.30
CA ALA A 82 11.53 5.78 -7.53
C ALA A 82 10.35 6.57 -6.95
N GLY A 83 10.55 7.39 -5.91
CA GLY A 83 9.51 8.26 -5.36
C GLY A 83 8.87 9.19 -6.39
N CYS A 84 9.66 9.66 -7.36
CA CYS A 84 9.17 10.49 -8.47
C CYS A 84 9.00 9.68 -9.75
N HIS A 85 10.01 8.85 -10.11
CA HIS A 85 10.06 8.17 -11.40
C HIS A 85 9.25 6.87 -11.45
N GLY A 86 8.77 6.37 -10.31
CA GLY A 86 8.19 5.04 -10.21
C GLY A 86 9.28 3.96 -10.22
N ILE A 87 8.99 2.84 -9.60
CA ILE A 87 9.92 1.71 -9.56
C ILE A 87 10.15 1.07 -10.93
N ASP A 88 9.16 1.22 -11.83
CA ASP A 88 9.17 0.79 -13.22
C ASP A 88 9.71 1.88 -14.18
N GLY A 89 10.06 3.04 -13.66
CA GLY A 89 10.53 4.19 -14.43
C GLY A 89 9.45 4.94 -15.20
N SER A 90 8.16 4.65 -14.99
CA SER A 90 7.04 5.25 -15.75
C SER A 90 6.75 6.72 -15.42
N GLY A 91 7.26 7.23 -14.29
CA GLY A 91 6.91 8.55 -13.79
C GLY A 91 5.49 8.69 -13.23
N LYS A 92 4.69 7.62 -13.24
CA LYS A 92 3.27 7.61 -12.84
C LYS A 92 3.10 7.43 -11.33
N THR A 93 3.86 8.17 -10.53
CA THR A 93 3.69 8.20 -9.08
C THR A 93 2.79 9.38 -8.66
N PRO A 94 2.17 9.36 -7.47
CA PRO A 94 1.43 10.51 -6.97
C PRO A 94 2.26 11.80 -6.96
N LEU A 95 3.54 11.69 -6.56
CA LEU A 95 4.48 12.82 -6.59
C LEU A 95 4.83 13.21 -8.02
N GLY A 96 5.15 12.24 -8.89
CA GLY A 96 5.50 12.50 -10.29
C GLY A 96 4.38 13.16 -11.08
N LEU A 97 3.12 12.80 -10.80
CA LEU A 97 1.94 13.40 -11.42
C LEU A 97 1.57 14.78 -10.86
N SER A 98 2.09 15.14 -9.68
CA SER A 98 1.85 16.44 -9.04
C SER A 98 2.90 17.50 -9.39
N LEU A 99 3.95 17.13 -10.10
CA LEU A 99 5.01 18.06 -10.55
C LEU A 99 4.71 18.66 -11.92
N TYR A 100 5.27 19.86 -12.16
CA TYR A 100 5.22 20.51 -13.47
C TYR A 100 6.65 20.87 -13.94
N PRO A 101 7.08 20.39 -15.11
CA PRO A 101 6.41 19.35 -15.92
C PRO A 101 6.32 18.03 -15.17
N ARG A 102 5.42 17.16 -15.61
CA ARG A 102 5.30 15.80 -15.05
C ARG A 102 6.62 15.05 -15.23
N VAL A 103 6.89 14.13 -14.30
CA VAL A 103 8.07 13.26 -14.37
C VAL A 103 8.01 12.42 -15.65
N PRO A 104 9.08 12.38 -16.45
CA PRO A 104 9.11 11.65 -17.71
C PRO A 104 9.07 10.13 -17.50
N ASP A 105 8.56 9.42 -18.51
CA ASP A 105 8.66 7.97 -18.59
C ASP A 105 10.07 7.59 -19.07
N LEU A 106 10.92 7.14 -18.15
CA LEU A 106 12.31 6.80 -18.43
C LEU A 106 12.44 5.63 -19.41
N ARG A 107 11.44 4.77 -19.52
CA ARG A 107 11.44 3.61 -20.42
C ARG A 107 11.45 4.01 -21.90
N SER A 108 10.84 5.15 -22.21
CA SER A 108 10.78 5.70 -23.58
C SER A 108 11.66 6.93 -23.75
N ASP A 109 11.64 7.86 -22.80
CA ASP A 109 12.25 9.18 -22.98
C ASP A 109 13.79 9.17 -22.90
N THR A 110 14.38 8.13 -22.30
CA THR A 110 15.84 7.95 -22.26
C THR A 110 16.41 7.26 -23.50
N GLN A 111 15.59 6.64 -24.33
CA GLN A 111 16.08 5.88 -25.50
C GLN A 111 16.79 6.77 -26.53
N ALA A 112 16.39 8.02 -26.66
CA ALA A 112 16.98 8.99 -27.59
C ALA A 112 18.23 9.68 -27.02
N LEU A 113 18.56 9.47 -25.73
CA LEU A 113 19.70 10.09 -25.06
C LEU A 113 20.91 9.16 -25.05
N THR A 114 22.12 9.70 -25.13
CA THR A 114 23.36 8.95 -24.87
C THR A 114 23.52 8.65 -23.38
N ASP A 115 24.40 7.72 -23.02
CA ASP A 115 24.69 7.43 -21.61
C ASP A 115 25.27 8.64 -20.90
N GLY A 116 26.13 9.40 -21.56
CA GLY A 116 26.70 10.63 -21.03
C GLY A 116 25.63 11.72 -20.82
N GLU A 117 24.62 11.81 -21.69
CA GLU A 117 23.52 12.76 -21.49
C GLU A 117 22.67 12.38 -20.28
N ILE A 118 22.36 11.09 -20.09
CA ILE A 118 21.62 10.62 -18.92
C ILE A 118 22.45 10.87 -17.64
N HIS A 119 23.74 10.55 -17.68
CA HIS A 119 24.65 10.81 -16.57
C HIS A 119 24.68 12.29 -16.21
N TYR A 120 24.83 13.17 -17.21
CA TYR A 120 24.83 14.61 -17.02
C TYR A 120 23.52 15.11 -16.38
N ILE A 121 22.36 14.60 -16.82
CA ILE A 121 21.05 14.95 -16.27
C ILE A 121 20.95 14.52 -14.81
N ILE A 122 21.42 13.33 -14.47
CA ILE A 122 21.42 12.83 -13.09
C ILE A 122 22.29 13.73 -12.21
N GLU A 123 23.51 13.99 -12.64
CA GLU A 123 24.49 14.78 -11.88
C GLU A 123 24.02 16.22 -11.63
N ASN A 124 23.46 16.87 -12.65
CA ASN A 124 23.16 18.31 -12.62
C ASN A 124 21.69 18.64 -12.37
N GLY A 125 20.80 17.65 -12.43
CA GLY A 125 19.36 17.88 -12.38
C GLY A 125 18.84 18.61 -13.63
N VAL A 126 17.58 19.04 -13.59
CA VAL A 126 16.94 19.80 -14.66
C VAL A 126 16.30 21.07 -14.09
N GLN A 127 16.84 22.22 -14.46
CA GLN A 127 16.37 23.52 -13.98
C GLN A 127 14.90 23.75 -14.31
N LEU A 128 14.18 24.42 -13.42
CA LEU A 128 12.74 24.68 -13.51
C LEU A 128 11.85 23.42 -13.53
N THR A 129 12.37 22.31 -13.02
CA THR A 129 11.63 21.07 -12.83
C THR A 129 11.80 20.54 -11.41
N GLY A 130 11.10 19.47 -11.07
CA GLY A 130 11.28 18.75 -9.80
C GLY A 130 12.51 17.84 -9.74
N MET A 131 13.30 17.72 -10.83
CA MET A 131 14.50 16.86 -10.86
C MET A 131 15.69 17.56 -10.22
N PRO A 132 16.14 17.16 -9.01
CA PRO A 132 17.29 17.78 -8.35
C PRO A 132 18.61 17.29 -8.94
N ALA A 133 19.70 18.03 -8.68
CA ALA A 133 21.05 17.56 -8.93
C ALA A 133 21.45 16.51 -7.88
N TRP A 134 22.05 15.43 -8.33
CA TRP A 134 22.51 14.33 -7.47
C TRP A 134 24.01 14.34 -7.23
N THR A 135 24.72 15.30 -7.83
CA THR A 135 26.14 15.56 -7.53
C THR A 135 26.28 16.02 -6.09
N ARG A 136 26.95 15.21 -5.27
CA ARG A 136 27.45 15.67 -3.97
C ARG A 136 28.93 15.98 -4.09
N PRO A 137 29.49 16.89 -3.25
CA PRO A 137 30.91 17.31 -3.34
C PRO A 137 31.96 16.23 -3.04
N HIS A 138 31.59 14.95 -2.97
CA HIS A 138 32.47 13.84 -2.62
C HIS A 138 32.45 12.73 -3.68
N ALA A 139 33.61 12.12 -3.93
CA ALA A 139 33.93 11.21 -5.04
C ALA A 139 33.04 9.95 -5.23
N GLU A 140 32.16 9.62 -4.29
CA GLU A 140 31.24 8.47 -4.39
C GLU A 140 30.03 8.73 -5.30
N SER A 141 29.79 9.98 -5.73
CA SER A 141 28.58 10.34 -6.48
C SER A 141 28.64 9.87 -7.93
N SER A 142 29.75 10.07 -8.63
CA SER A 142 29.89 9.77 -10.07
C SER A 142 29.76 8.26 -10.36
N ASP A 143 30.30 7.40 -9.50
CA ASP A 143 30.20 5.94 -9.66
C ASP A 143 28.73 5.47 -9.50
N ASN A 144 28.00 6.02 -8.54
CA ASN A 144 26.57 5.71 -8.36
C ASN A 144 25.73 6.20 -9.52
N SER A 145 26.05 7.35 -10.11
CA SER A 145 25.35 7.87 -11.28
C SER A 145 25.54 6.99 -12.52
N TRP A 146 26.75 6.44 -12.73
CA TRP A 146 26.99 5.47 -13.81
C TRP A 146 26.28 4.14 -13.59
N LYS A 147 26.19 3.67 -12.35
CA LYS A 147 25.36 2.51 -11.98
C LYS A 147 23.89 2.76 -12.27
N LEU A 148 23.38 3.96 -11.95
CA LEU A 148 22.03 4.37 -12.31
C LEU A 148 21.80 4.35 -13.82
N VAL A 149 22.73 4.90 -14.62
CA VAL A 149 22.63 4.85 -16.09
C VAL A 149 22.55 3.40 -16.56
N THR A 150 23.40 2.50 -16.01
CA THR A 150 23.40 1.07 -16.35
C THR A 150 22.03 0.44 -16.05
N PHE A 151 21.43 0.74 -14.91
CA PHE A 151 20.09 0.27 -14.57
C PHE A 151 18.99 0.88 -15.46
N ILE A 152 19.00 2.21 -15.67
CA ILE A 152 18.01 2.90 -16.50
C ILE A 152 17.96 2.33 -17.91
N ARG A 153 19.10 1.88 -18.47
CA ARG A 153 19.16 1.20 -19.77
C ARG A 153 18.47 -0.16 -19.80
N THR A 154 18.20 -0.76 -18.65
CA THR A 154 17.41 -1.99 -18.55
C THR A 154 15.91 -1.73 -18.54
N LEU A 155 15.49 -0.49 -18.24
CA LEU A 155 14.09 -0.09 -18.26
C LEU A 155 13.60 -0.02 -19.71
N ARG A 156 12.53 -0.73 -20.00
CA ARG A 156 11.89 -0.69 -21.31
C ARG A 156 10.37 -0.80 -21.16
N PRO A 157 9.60 -0.17 -22.05
CA PRO A 157 8.19 -0.46 -22.14
C PRO A 157 8.01 -1.95 -22.49
N LEU A 158 7.16 -2.66 -21.78
CA LEU A 158 6.73 -3.99 -22.21
C LEU A 158 6.07 -3.82 -23.60
N ASN A 159 6.58 -4.51 -24.61
CA ASN A 159 5.95 -4.50 -25.92
C ASN A 159 4.63 -5.30 -25.88
N GLN A 160 3.73 -5.06 -26.83
CA GLN A 160 2.43 -5.74 -26.88
C GLN A 160 2.56 -7.26 -26.98
N GLN A 161 3.65 -7.76 -27.56
CA GLN A 161 3.92 -9.19 -27.63
C GLN A 161 4.39 -9.75 -26.28
N GLU A 162 5.20 -9.02 -25.54
CA GLU A 162 5.62 -9.41 -24.19
C GLU A 162 4.45 -9.35 -23.21
N GLN A 163 3.57 -8.34 -23.32
CA GLN A 163 2.29 -8.30 -22.59
C GLN A 163 1.36 -9.45 -23.00
N SER A 164 1.37 -9.83 -24.27
CA SER A 164 0.58 -10.95 -24.78
C SER A 164 1.21 -12.30 -24.44
N GLN A 165 2.54 -12.39 -24.39
CA GLN A 165 3.25 -13.59 -23.96
C GLN A 165 3.18 -13.77 -22.44
N GLU A 166 3.30 -12.70 -21.66
CA GLU A 166 3.05 -12.74 -20.21
C GLU A 166 1.59 -13.13 -19.92
N SER A 167 0.65 -12.62 -20.70
CA SER A 167 -0.76 -13.03 -20.67
C SER A 167 -0.96 -14.46 -21.19
N ALA A 168 -0.20 -14.92 -22.17
CA ALA A 168 -0.33 -16.26 -22.75
C ALA A 168 0.38 -17.34 -21.91
N THR A 169 1.50 -17.01 -21.27
CA THR A 169 2.16 -17.90 -20.30
C THR A 169 1.33 -18.01 -19.01
N ALA A 170 0.70 -16.90 -18.59
CA ALA A 170 -0.33 -16.93 -17.55
C ALA A 170 -1.59 -17.72 -17.97
N SER A 171 -1.80 -17.97 -19.26
CA SER A 171 -2.97 -18.69 -19.78
C SER A 171 -2.85 -20.22 -19.73
N SER A 172 -1.65 -20.78 -19.56
CA SER A 172 -1.44 -22.24 -19.39
C SER A 172 -1.32 -22.65 -17.92
N ALA A 173 -0.84 -21.76 -17.07
CA ALA A 173 -0.69 -22.03 -15.65
C ALA A 173 -2.05 -22.05 -14.94
N HIS A 174 -2.27 -23.08 -14.13
CA HIS A 174 -3.48 -23.23 -13.33
C HIS A 174 -3.15 -23.45 -11.84
N TYR A 175 -4.13 -23.21 -11.00
CA TYR A 175 -4.00 -23.38 -9.54
C TYR A 175 -4.06 -24.86 -9.20
N VAL A 176 -3.17 -25.31 -8.34
CA VAL A 176 -3.02 -26.72 -7.91
C VAL A 176 -3.39 -26.97 -6.46
N GLY A 177 -3.62 -25.88 -5.70
CA GLY A 177 -3.92 -25.92 -4.26
C GLY A 177 -2.69 -26.04 -3.38
N SER A 178 -2.77 -25.47 -2.18
CA SER A 178 -1.65 -25.41 -1.23
C SER A 178 -1.09 -26.78 -0.84
N GLN A 179 -1.90 -27.83 -0.88
CA GLN A 179 -1.44 -29.19 -0.54
C GLN A 179 -0.36 -29.69 -1.50
N ALA A 180 -0.39 -29.26 -2.77
CA ALA A 180 0.65 -29.62 -3.74
C ALA A 180 2.05 -29.10 -3.35
N CYS A 181 2.10 -28.01 -2.59
CA CYS A 181 3.35 -27.38 -2.13
C CYS A 181 4.01 -28.13 -0.96
N GLU A 182 3.22 -28.86 -0.15
CA GLU A 182 3.66 -29.55 1.06
C GLU A 182 4.84 -30.49 0.81
N LYS A 183 4.82 -31.21 -0.31
CA LYS A 183 5.84 -32.22 -0.67
C LYS A 183 7.26 -31.65 -0.66
N CYS A 184 7.45 -30.41 -1.12
CA CYS A 184 8.76 -29.78 -1.22
C CYS A 184 8.98 -28.69 -0.17
N HIS A 185 7.91 -28.07 0.33
CA HIS A 185 7.93 -26.96 1.29
C HIS A 185 7.30 -27.33 2.65
N ALA A 186 7.56 -28.54 3.15
CA ALA A 186 6.90 -29.14 4.32
C ALA A 186 6.95 -28.26 5.59
N GLU A 187 8.10 -27.63 5.89
CA GLU A 187 8.23 -26.75 7.07
C GLU A 187 7.40 -25.48 6.94
N ILE A 188 7.43 -24.85 5.77
CA ILE A 188 6.64 -23.64 5.49
C ILE A 188 5.15 -23.98 5.53
N TYR A 189 4.77 -25.09 4.89
CA TYR A 189 3.39 -25.56 4.88
C TYR A 189 2.86 -25.84 6.29
N ALA A 190 3.64 -26.54 7.13
CA ALA A 190 3.26 -26.85 8.50
C ALA A 190 3.09 -25.62 9.39
N ARG A 191 3.86 -24.55 9.17
CA ARG A 191 3.69 -23.26 9.85
C ARG A 191 2.47 -22.52 9.33
N TRP A 192 2.37 -22.35 8.00
CA TRP A 192 1.26 -21.68 7.36
C TRP A 192 -0.09 -22.28 7.73
N LYS A 193 -0.21 -23.60 7.75
CA LYS A 193 -1.45 -24.31 8.07
C LYS A 193 -2.02 -23.95 9.44
N LYS A 194 -1.21 -23.44 10.36
CA LYS A 194 -1.62 -22.99 11.71
C LYS A 194 -2.06 -21.52 11.73
N THR A 195 -1.85 -20.77 10.66
CA THR A 195 -2.15 -19.33 10.61
C THR A 195 -3.65 -19.07 10.54
N PRO A 196 -4.10 -17.89 11.02
CA PRO A 196 -5.49 -17.44 10.78
C PRO A 196 -5.84 -17.38 9.29
N MET A 197 -4.89 -17.09 8.41
CA MET A 197 -5.09 -17.02 6.96
C MET A 197 -5.46 -18.38 6.35
N ALA A 198 -4.81 -19.45 6.81
CA ALA A 198 -5.12 -20.80 6.37
C ALA A 198 -6.42 -21.36 6.98
N ASN A 199 -6.99 -20.67 7.97
CA ASN A 199 -8.14 -21.13 8.75
C ASN A 199 -9.28 -20.13 8.84
N VAL A 200 -9.34 -19.19 7.89
CA VAL A 200 -10.36 -18.13 7.93
C VAL A 200 -11.74 -18.62 7.46
N VAL A 201 -11.79 -19.59 6.54
CA VAL A 201 -13.01 -20.25 6.05
C VAL A 201 -12.94 -21.74 6.37
N ARG A 202 -13.92 -22.26 7.10
CA ARG A 202 -13.94 -23.68 7.49
C ARG A 202 -15.35 -24.27 7.31
N ASP A 203 -15.39 -25.44 6.73
CA ASP A 203 -16.60 -26.26 6.66
C ASP A 203 -16.76 -27.06 7.96
N PRO A 204 -17.79 -26.82 8.77
CA PRO A 204 -17.97 -27.54 10.03
C PRO A 204 -18.34 -29.02 9.85
N LYS A 205 -18.63 -29.49 8.64
CA LYS A 205 -18.83 -30.94 8.36
C LYS A 205 -17.49 -31.68 8.36
N THR A 206 -16.44 -31.05 7.87
CA THR A 206 -15.07 -31.60 7.88
C THR A 206 -14.26 -31.11 9.08
N HIS A 207 -14.66 -29.99 9.69
CA HIS A 207 -14.04 -29.34 10.83
C HIS A 207 -15.08 -29.01 11.91
N PRO A 208 -15.61 -30.02 12.64
CA PRO A 208 -16.64 -29.77 13.66
C PRO A 208 -16.21 -28.79 14.76
N GLU A 209 -14.90 -28.71 15.04
CA GLU A 209 -14.29 -27.76 15.98
C GLU A 209 -14.29 -26.31 15.47
N ALA A 210 -14.65 -26.07 14.21
CA ALA A 210 -14.68 -24.74 13.64
C ALA A 210 -15.73 -23.84 14.31
N ILE A 211 -16.83 -24.41 14.79
CA ILE A 211 -17.86 -23.67 15.53
C ILE A 211 -17.44 -23.57 17.00
N ILE A 212 -16.98 -22.39 17.41
CA ILE A 212 -16.45 -22.16 18.77
C ILE A 212 -17.57 -22.17 19.85
N PRO A 213 -18.70 -21.44 19.67
CA PRO A 213 -19.75 -21.42 20.70
C PRO A 213 -20.60 -22.71 20.68
N ASP A 214 -21.12 -23.07 21.84
CA ASP A 214 -22.12 -24.12 21.91
C ASP A 214 -23.48 -23.63 21.32
N LEU A 215 -23.89 -24.25 20.23
CA LEU A 215 -25.17 -23.96 19.59
C LEU A 215 -26.37 -24.64 20.26
N LYS A 216 -26.16 -25.68 21.08
CA LYS A 216 -27.23 -26.48 21.66
C LYS A 216 -27.86 -25.83 22.89
N THR A 217 -27.09 -25.12 23.69
CA THR A 217 -27.57 -24.49 24.94
C THR A 217 -27.96 -23.04 24.76
N ASN A 218 -27.90 -22.51 23.53
CA ASN A 218 -28.01 -21.11 23.23
C ASN A 218 -29.34 -20.72 22.59
N ASN A 219 -30.05 -19.80 23.23
CA ASN A 219 -31.34 -19.29 22.73
C ASN A 219 -31.19 -18.11 21.73
N VAL A 220 -29.96 -17.60 21.48
CA VAL A 220 -29.71 -16.44 20.61
C VAL A 220 -29.49 -16.87 19.17
N ALA A 221 -28.63 -17.87 18.95
CA ALA A 221 -28.44 -18.47 17.63
C ALA A 221 -29.61 -19.39 17.31
N LYS A 222 -30.57 -18.89 16.54
CA LYS A 222 -31.75 -19.66 16.11
C LYS A 222 -31.47 -20.53 14.88
N PHE A 223 -30.25 -21.12 14.81
CA PHE A 223 -29.83 -22.05 13.78
C PHE A 223 -29.02 -23.19 14.41
N THR A 224 -28.94 -24.29 13.73
CA THR A 224 -28.20 -25.49 14.15
C THR A 224 -26.92 -25.67 13.33
N ALA A 225 -26.01 -26.52 13.78
CA ALA A 225 -24.73 -26.73 13.11
C ALA A 225 -24.87 -27.28 11.67
N ASP A 226 -25.89 -28.08 11.41
CA ASP A 226 -26.16 -28.62 10.08
C ASP A 226 -26.64 -27.57 9.07
N GLN A 227 -27.17 -26.44 9.52
CA GLN A 227 -27.52 -25.31 8.69
C GLN A 227 -26.30 -24.44 8.31
N VAL A 228 -25.17 -24.63 8.98
CA VAL A 228 -23.92 -23.89 8.71
C VAL A 228 -23.16 -24.60 7.62
N ALA A 229 -23.03 -23.97 6.46
CA ALA A 229 -22.18 -24.44 5.37
C ALA A 229 -20.73 -24.02 5.57
N PHE A 230 -20.51 -22.77 6.00
CA PHE A 230 -19.18 -22.25 6.30
C PHE A 230 -19.17 -21.37 7.55
N VAL A 231 -18.05 -21.43 8.25
CA VAL A 231 -17.65 -20.52 9.33
C VAL A 231 -16.54 -19.62 8.84
N TYR A 232 -16.71 -18.29 8.93
CA TYR A 232 -15.68 -17.32 8.61
C TYR A 232 -15.12 -16.68 9.88
N GLY A 233 -13.80 -16.76 10.02
CA GLY A 233 -13.08 -16.22 11.17
C GLY A 233 -12.90 -17.20 12.31
N SER A 234 -11.85 -16.95 13.11
CA SER A 234 -11.46 -17.83 14.22
C SER A 234 -10.87 -17.10 15.42
N LEU A 235 -10.51 -15.81 15.28
CA LEU A 235 -9.72 -15.09 16.29
C LEU A 235 -10.54 -13.99 16.99
N TRP A 236 -11.16 -13.08 16.23
CA TRP A 236 -11.88 -11.94 16.79
C TRP A 236 -13.38 -12.16 16.80
N LYS A 237 -13.90 -12.65 15.68
CA LYS A 237 -15.32 -12.94 15.47
C LYS A 237 -15.48 -14.12 14.56
N GLN A 238 -16.61 -14.81 14.73
CA GLN A 238 -17.08 -15.85 13.83
C GLN A 238 -18.39 -15.44 13.19
N ARG A 239 -18.48 -15.60 11.89
CA ARG A 239 -19.69 -15.47 11.10
C ARG A 239 -20.06 -16.81 10.52
N TYR A 240 -21.35 -17.06 10.43
CA TYR A 240 -21.90 -18.34 9.99
C TYR A 240 -22.69 -18.10 8.71
N PHE A 241 -22.51 -18.98 7.75
CA PHE A 241 -23.13 -18.86 6.44
C PHE A 241 -23.82 -20.16 6.08
N THR A 242 -25.01 -20.03 5.50
CA THR A 242 -25.77 -21.14 4.93
C THR A 242 -25.70 -21.12 3.41
N LYS A 243 -25.80 -22.28 2.77
CA LYS A 243 -25.77 -22.38 1.30
C LYS A 243 -27.19 -22.28 0.75
N VAL A 244 -27.42 -21.40 -0.23
CA VAL A 244 -28.68 -21.27 -0.97
C VAL A 244 -28.31 -21.19 -2.48
N GLY A 245 -28.67 -22.25 -3.21
CA GLY A 245 -28.22 -22.42 -4.58
C GLY A 245 -26.69 -22.53 -4.64
N ASP A 246 -26.05 -21.68 -5.43
CA ASP A 246 -24.59 -21.64 -5.58
C ASP A 246 -23.92 -20.59 -4.69
N ASP A 247 -24.69 -19.88 -3.87
CA ASP A 247 -24.21 -18.80 -3.02
C ASP A 247 -24.26 -19.18 -1.53
N TYR A 248 -23.46 -18.46 -0.73
CA TYR A 248 -23.44 -18.56 0.72
C TYR A 248 -23.97 -17.27 1.32
N PHE A 249 -24.98 -17.37 2.17
CA PHE A 249 -25.67 -16.22 2.79
C PHE A 249 -25.45 -16.18 4.29
N PRO A 250 -25.35 -14.99 4.90
CA PRO A 250 -25.12 -14.85 6.32
C PRO A 250 -26.30 -15.34 7.15
N LEU A 251 -26.00 -16.01 8.25
CA LEU A 251 -26.92 -16.29 9.33
C LEU A 251 -27.04 -15.09 10.28
N PRO A 252 -28.15 -14.93 11.02
CA PRO A 252 -28.51 -13.65 11.66
C PRO A 252 -27.57 -13.15 12.73
N VAL A 253 -26.73 -13.98 13.33
CA VAL A 253 -25.86 -13.61 14.44
C VAL A 253 -24.42 -14.05 14.20
N GLN A 254 -23.50 -13.34 14.83
CA GLN A 254 -22.08 -13.63 14.84
C GLN A 254 -21.60 -13.84 16.29
N TRP A 255 -20.54 -14.61 16.44
CA TRP A 255 -19.89 -14.84 17.73
C TRP A 255 -18.70 -13.91 17.89
N ASP A 256 -18.70 -13.10 18.92
CA ASP A 256 -17.56 -12.32 19.37
C ASP A 256 -16.67 -13.25 20.20
N VAL A 257 -15.55 -13.67 19.61
CA VAL A 257 -14.66 -14.67 20.21
C VAL A 257 -13.95 -14.10 21.44
N ALA A 258 -13.53 -12.84 21.40
CA ALA A 258 -12.81 -12.19 22.47
C ALA A 258 -13.68 -12.02 23.72
N ASN A 259 -14.92 -11.56 23.55
CA ASN A 259 -15.85 -11.29 24.64
C ASN A 259 -16.76 -12.46 24.97
N ARG A 260 -16.72 -13.54 24.19
CA ARG A 260 -17.56 -14.74 24.34
C ARG A 260 -19.07 -14.42 24.40
N VAL A 261 -19.52 -13.56 23.47
CA VAL A 261 -20.91 -13.10 23.41
C VAL A 261 -21.45 -13.15 22.00
N TRP A 262 -22.74 -13.48 21.88
CA TRP A 262 -23.46 -13.38 20.62
C TRP A 262 -23.81 -11.93 20.31
N ARG A 263 -23.56 -11.53 19.06
CA ARG A 263 -23.93 -10.20 18.55
C ARG A 263 -24.77 -10.34 17.31
N PRO A 264 -25.71 -9.42 17.07
CA PRO A 264 -26.40 -9.34 15.79
C PRO A 264 -25.38 -9.21 14.65
N TYR A 265 -25.68 -9.87 13.54
CA TYR A 265 -24.91 -9.69 12.31
C TYR A 265 -25.77 -9.07 11.20
N MET A 266 -27.02 -9.51 11.10
CA MET A 266 -28.02 -8.86 10.27
C MET A 266 -28.75 -7.85 11.16
N VAL A 267 -28.38 -6.58 11.09
CA VAL A 267 -28.92 -5.53 11.96
C VAL A 267 -30.00 -4.76 11.21
N PRO A 268 -31.18 -4.54 11.83
CA PRO A 268 -32.19 -3.67 11.25
C PRO A 268 -31.69 -2.25 11.07
N ALA A 269 -32.24 -1.51 10.12
CA ALA A 269 -31.82 -0.23 9.58
C ALA A 269 -31.56 0.93 10.58
N ASN A 270 -31.75 0.73 11.87
CA ASN A 270 -31.66 1.81 12.86
C ASN A 270 -30.30 1.81 13.56
N GLY A 271 -29.27 2.24 12.90
CA GLY A 271 -27.98 2.50 13.52
C GLY A 271 -26.79 1.70 12.99
N ASP A 272 -26.99 0.92 11.95
CA ASP A 272 -25.88 0.22 11.31
C ASP A 272 -25.50 0.92 10.00
N TRP A 273 -24.22 1.20 9.83
CA TRP A 273 -23.67 1.75 8.61
C TRP A 273 -23.95 0.88 7.37
N TRP A 274 -24.08 -0.43 7.53
CA TRP A 274 -24.52 -1.34 6.48
C TRP A 274 -25.84 -0.89 5.85
N ALA A 275 -26.79 -0.51 6.68
CA ALA A 275 -28.08 -0.06 6.22
C ALA A 275 -28.06 1.32 5.57
N THR A 276 -27.04 2.15 5.85
CA THR A 276 -26.86 3.47 5.24
C THR A 276 -26.05 3.45 3.96
N VAL A 277 -25.12 2.51 3.84
CA VAL A 277 -24.21 2.39 2.68
C VAL A 277 -24.74 1.41 1.65
N TYR A 278 -25.49 0.41 2.07
CA TYR A 278 -26.04 -0.63 1.21
C TYR A 278 -27.57 -0.62 1.24
N PRO A 279 -28.27 -0.96 0.13
CA PRO A 279 -29.72 -1.08 0.09
C PRO A 279 -30.24 -2.09 1.11
N PRO A 280 -31.52 -2.01 1.54
CA PRO A 280 -32.10 -2.94 2.53
C PRO A 280 -31.99 -4.42 2.19
N ASP A 281 -31.97 -4.77 0.90
CA ASP A 281 -31.75 -6.13 0.41
C ASP A 281 -30.29 -6.59 0.51
N ASN A 282 -29.37 -5.70 0.84
CA ASN A 282 -27.95 -6.01 0.97
C ASN A 282 -27.61 -6.88 2.18
N MET A 283 -28.48 -6.93 3.18
CA MET A 283 -28.36 -7.87 4.32
C MET A 283 -28.44 -9.33 3.89
N GLN A 284 -28.93 -9.57 2.69
CA GLN A 284 -29.01 -10.90 2.06
C GLN A 284 -27.91 -11.10 0.99
N ARG A 285 -26.87 -10.24 0.96
CA ARG A 285 -25.79 -10.40 -0.01
C ARG A 285 -25.00 -11.68 0.26
N PRO A 286 -24.70 -12.44 -0.78
CA PRO A 286 -23.86 -13.62 -0.65
C PRO A 286 -22.39 -13.23 -0.38
N THR A 287 -21.61 -14.20 0.09
CA THR A 287 -20.20 -14.01 0.44
C THR A 287 -19.33 -13.59 -0.74
N GLY A 288 -19.65 -14.01 -1.96
CA GLY A 288 -18.87 -13.70 -3.17
C GLY A 288 -18.51 -12.22 -3.31
N PRO A 289 -19.50 -11.31 -3.38
CA PRO A 289 -19.24 -9.88 -3.44
C PRO A 289 -18.53 -9.29 -2.22
N LEU A 290 -18.66 -9.89 -1.04
CA LEU A 290 -18.20 -9.30 0.22
C LEU A 290 -16.88 -9.87 0.74
N CYS A 291 -16.66 -11.17 0.54
CA CYS A 291 -15.69 -11.92 1.32
C CYS A 291 -14.72 -12.75 0.47
N ASP A 292 -15.28 -13.46 -0.54
CA ASP A 292 -14.61 -14.62 -1.14
C ASP A 292 -13.38 -14.24 -1.98
N GLY A 293 -13.37 -13.05 -2.57
CA GLY A 293 -12.19 -12.55 -3.28
C GLY A 293 -10.94 -12.36 -2.41
N CYS A 294 -11.13 -12.16 -1.08
CA CYS A 294 -10.02 -12.08 -0.12
C CYS A 294 -9.81 -13.40 0.64
N HIS A 295 -10.87 -14.18 0.84
CA HIS A 295 -10.85 -15.38 1.68
C HIS A 295 -10.73 -16.68 0.89
N SER A 296 -10.32 -16.58 -0.37
CA SER A 296 -10.06 -17.73 -1.25
C SER A 296 -8.95 -17.43 -2.24
N VAL A 297 -8.52 -18.46 -2.94
CA VAL A 297 -7.67 -18.37 -4.12
C VAL A 297 -8.56 -18.40 -5.36
N ASP A 298 -8.40 -17.40 -6.23
CA ASP A 298 -9.06 -17.27 -7.54
C ASP A 298 -10.60 -17.46 -7.52
N TYR A 299 -11.29 -16.67 -6.68
CA TYR A 299 -12.76 -16.68 -6.75
C TYR A 299 -13.24 -16.16 -8.11
N ASN A 300 -13.96 -17.04 -8.82
CA ASN A 300 -14.54 -16.70 -10.10
C ASN A 300 -15.95 -16.12 -9.91
N ILE A 301 -16.15 -14.87 -10.28
CA ILE A 301 -17.41 -14.14 -10.08
C ILE A 301 -18.58 -14.66 -10.93
N GLN A 302 -18.31 -15.34 -12.06
CA GLN A 302 -19.35 -15.91 -12.94
C GLN A 302 -19.79 -17.29 -12.45
N THR A 303 -18.81 -18.17 -12.18
CA THR A 303 -19.09 -19.56 -11.76
C THR A 303 -19.24 -19.72 -10.27
N LYS A 304 -18.84 -18.70 -9.47
CA LYS A 304 -18.83 -18.71 -7.99
C LYS A 304 -17.95 -19.80 -7.38
N GLN A 305 -17.03 -20.32 -8.17
CA GLN A 305 -16.07 -21.33 -7.76
C GLN A 305 -14.77 -20.69 -7.29
N VAL A 306 -14.06 -21.39 -6.45
CA VAL A 306 -12.71 -21.05 -5.97
C VAL A 306 -11.74 -22.18 -6.32
N ALA A 307 -10.49 -21.84 -6.56
CA ALA A 307 -9.44 -22.85 -6.67
C ALA A 307 -9.15 -23.49 -5.30
N GLU A 308 -9.14 -22.68 -4.25
CA GLU A 308 -8.94 -23.11 -2.87
C GLU A 308 -9.64 -22.14 -1.92
N TRP A 309 -10.33 -22.65 -0.88
CA TRP A 309 -10.79 -21.84 0.23
C TRP A 309 -9.62 -21.43 1.14
N ASN A 310 -9.77 -20.31 1.82
CA ASN A 310 -8.74 -19.67 2.63
C ASN A 310 -7.70 -18.89 1.80
N VAL A 311 -6.75 -18.27 2.47
CA VAL A 311 -5.61 -17.61 1.84
C VAL A 311 -4.52 -18.64 1.64
N GLY A 312 -4.63 -19.41 0.56
CA GLY A 312 -3.69 -20.45 0.16
C GLY A 312 -2.36 -19.88 -0.35
N CYS A 313 -1.38 -20.75 -0.54
CA CYS A 313 -0.05 -20.41 -1.03
C CYS A 313 -0.13 -19.59 -2.34
N GLU A 314 -0.96 -20.05 -3.25
CA GLU A 314 -1.12 -19.48 -4.58
C GLU A 314 -1.86 -18.12 -4.59
N ARG A 315 -2.45 -17.70 -3.46
CA ARG A 315 -3.02 -16.34 -3.34
C ARG A 315 -1.93 -15.27 -3.39
N CYS A 316 -0.72 -15.62 -2.91
CA CYS A 316 0.45 -14.75 -2.89
C CYS A 316 1.50 -15.14 -3.93
N HIS A 317 1.54 -16.40 -4.33
CA HIS A 317 2.56 -16.94 -5.23
C HIS A 317 2.08 -17.15 -6.67
N GLY A 318 0.78 -16.95 -6.94
CA GLY A 318 0.19 -17.20 -8.28
C GLY A 318 0.04 -18.69 -8.59
N PRO A 319 -0.46 -19.02 -9.81
CA PRO A 319 -0.70 -20.40 -10.22
C PRO A 319 0.57 -21.25 -10.19
N GLY A 320 0.54 -22.39 -9.50
CA GLY A 320 1.71 -23.22 -9.20
C GLY A 320 1.94 -24.38 -10.17
N SER A 321 1.08 -24.63 -11.14
CA SER A 321 1.16 -25.83 -11.98
C SER A 321 2.50 -25.99 -12.70
N GLU A 322 3.04 -24.92 -13.26
CA GLU A 322 4.32 -24.93 -13.98
C GLU A 322 5.47 -25.21 -13.00
N HIS A 323 5.45 -24.55 -11.82
CA HIS A 323 6.45 -24.76 -10.79
C HIS A 323 6.44 -26.18 -10.22
N VAL A 324 5.27 -26.79 -10.07
CA VAL A 324 5.17 -28.19 -9.61
C VAL A 324 5.70 -29.15 -10.68
N ALA A 325 5.47 -28.86 -11.96
CA ALA A 325 5.96 -29.67 -13.06
C ALA A 325 7.48 -29.52 -13.29
N HIS A 326 7.98 -28.30 -13.20
CA HIS A 326 9.39 -27.94 -13.44
C HIS A 326 9.88 -26.96 -12.37
N PRO A 327 10.30 -27.43 -11.17
CA PRO A 327 10.57 -26.57 -10.02
C PRO A 327 11.79 -25.66 -10.23
N THR A 328 11.58 -24.47 -10.76
CA THR A 328 12.58 -23.40 -10.82
C THR A 328 12.10 -22.16 -10.09
N ARG A 329 13.03 -21.27 -9.73
CA ARG A 329 12.68 -20.01 -9.04
C ARG A 329 11.91 -19.03 -9.93
N GLY A 330 12.00 -19.19 -11.26
CA GLY A 330 11.36 -18.34 -12.25
C GLY A 330 9.91 -18.71 -12.55
N ASP A 331 9.49 -19.93 -12.21
CA ASP A 331 8.18 -20.46 -12.61
C ASP A 331 7.06 -20.21 -11.60
N ILE A 332 7.36 -19.42 -10.55
CA ILE A 332 6.40 -19.01 -9.53
C ILE A 332 6.74 -17.62 -9.02
N LEU A 333 5.74 -16.85 -8.70
CA LEU A 333 5.93 -15.52 -8.15
C LEU A 333 6.39 -15.62 -6.68
N ASN A 334 7.26 -14.70 -6.28
CA ASN A 334 7.66 -14.57 -4.89
C ASN A 334 7.62 -13.10 -4.48
N PRO A 335 6.65 -12.69 -3.64
CA PRO A 335 6.55 -11.31 -3.16
C PRO A 335 7.84 -10.75 -2.54
N GLY A 336 8.69 -11.60 -1.96
CA GLY A 336 9.99 -11.21 -1.43
C GLY A 336 11.03 -10.82 -2.49
N HIS A 337 10.77 -11.12 -3.75
CA HIS A 337 11.62 -10.77 -4.90
C HIS A 337 10.96 -9.78 -5.86
N MET A 338 9.75 -9.34 -5.55
CA MET A 338 9.07 -8.27 -6.29
C MET A 338 9.59 -6.90 -5.86
N ASP A 339 9.28 -5.89 -6.66
CA ASP A 339 9.45 -4.52 -6.20
C ASP A 339 8.53 -4.21 -4.98
N GLU A 340 8.87 -3.19 -4.23
CA GLU A 340 8.24 -2.87 -2.94
C GLU A 340 6.74 -2.60 -3.07
N VAL A 341 6.30 -2.01 -4.19
CA VAL A 341 4.89 -1.73 -4.44
C VAL A 341 4.14 -3.01 -4.73
N ALA A 342 4.61 -3.83 -5.67
CA ALA A 342 3.96 -5.11 -6.01
C ALA A 342 3.95 -6.08 -4.81
N ALA A 343 5.04 -6.12 -4.04
CA ALA A 343 5.13 -6.88 -2.81
C ALA A 343 4.08 -6.43 -1.78
N SER A 344 3.92 -5.12 -1.59
CA SER A 344 2.93 -4.53 -0.67
C SER A 344 1.52 -4.68 -1.20
N ASP A 345 1.29 -4.50 -2.50
CA ASP A 345 0.00 -4.65 -3.18
C ASP A 345 -0.61 -6.04 -2.94
N THR A 346 0.24 -7.07 -2.87
CA THR A 346 -0.19 -8.43 -2.53
C THR A 346 -0.96 -8.48 -1.20
N CYS A 347 -0.50 -7.75 -0.19
CA CYS A 347 -1.13 -7.68 1.13
C CYS A 347 -2.28 -6.67 1.14
N ILE A 348 -2.05 -5.47 0.57
CA ILE A 348 -3.01 -4.36 0.54
C ILE A 348 -4.29 -4.77 -0.19
N SER A 349 -4.22 -5.66 -1.19
CA SER A 349 -5.38 -6.17 -1.91
C SER A 349 -6.48 -6.74 -1.00
N CYS A 350 -6.11 -7.26 0.17
CA CYS A 350 -7.05 -7.79 1.17
C CYS A 350 -7.10 -6.94 2.45
N HIS A 351 -5.98 -6.30 2.81
CA HIS A 351 -5.85 -5.50 4.03
C HIS A 351 -6.10 -4.01 3.78
N SER A 352 -7.08 -3.68 2.95
CA SER A 352 -7.50 -2.30 2.67
C SER A 352 -9.00 -2.16 2.51
N GLN A 353 -9.47 -0.93 2.58
CA GLN A 353 -10.79 -0.49 2.15
C GLN A 353 -10.64 0.37 0.89
N GLY A 354 -11.57 0.20 -0.03
CA GLY A 354 -11.52 0.89 -1.32
C GLY A 354 -12.70 0.49 -2.20
N GLN A 355 -12.55 0.78 -3.48
CA GLN A 355 -13.56 0.51 -4.50
C GLN A 355 -12.92 -0.16 -5.72
N PRO A 356 -13.54 -1.23 -6.28
CA PRO A 356 -13.04 -1.84 -7.51
C PRO A 356 -13.23 -0.89 -8.69
N LEU A 357 -12.19 -0.76 -9.52
CA LEU A 357 -12.24 0.10 -10.72
C LEU A 357 -13.05 -0.55 -11.84
N LYS A 358 -13.13 -1.87 -11.85
CA LYS A 358 -13.96 -2.63 -12.78
C LYS A 358 -14.96 -3.42 -11.97
N ASN A 359 -16.22 -3.03 -12.05
CA ASN A 359 -17.32 -3.82 -11.51
C ASN A 359 -17.98 -4.58 -12.66
N PRO A 360 -17.64 -5.86 -12.87
CA PRO A 360 -18.07 -6.62 -14.04
C PRO A 360 -19.53 -7.09 -13.94
N ILE A 361 -20.20 -6.88 -12.80
CA ILE A 361 -21.58 -7.32 -12.59
C ILE A 361 -22.45 -6.10 -12.32
N GLU A 362 -23.41 -5.87 -13.18
CA GLU A 362 -24.34 -4.75 -13.16
C GLU A 362 -24.93 -4.49 -11.76
N GLY A 363 -24.68 -3.28 -11.25
CA GLY A 363 -25.23 -2.77 -9.99
C GLY A 363 -24.78 -3.50 -8.71
N LYS A 364 -23.83 -4.44 -8.77
CA LYS A 364 -23.28 -5.12 -7.60
C LYS A 364 -21.88 -4.61 -7.29
N TYR A 365 -21.70 -4.09 -6.10
CA TYR A 365 -20.39 -3.70 -5.58
C TYR A 365 -19.69 -4.92 -5.00
N TYR A 366 -18.39 -5.02 -5.29
CA TYR A 366 -17.48 -5.97 -4.70
C TYR A 366 -16.57 -5.25 -3.70
N ASP A 367 -16.43 -5.79 -2.51
CA ASP A 367 -15.62 -5.22 -1.44
C ASP A 367 -14.15 -5.69 -1.51
N TRP A 368 -13.70 -6.05 -2.70
CA TRP A 368 -12.36 -6.52 -2.98
C TRP A 368 -11.95 -6.19 -4.43
N PRO A 369 -10.64 -6.15 -4.75
CA PRO A 369 -10.13 -5.74 -6.07
C PRO A 369 -10.39 -6.82 -7.13
N VAL A 370 -11.53 -6.71 -7.81
CA VAL A 370 -11.92 -7.65 -8.87
C VAL A 370 -10.92 -7.62 -10.02
N GLY A 371 -10.47 -8.82 -10.43
CA GLY A 371 -9.50 -9.00 -11.51
C GLY A 371 -8.05 -8.76 -11.12
N TYR A 372 -7.76 -8.36 -9.88
CA TYR A 372 -6.41 -8.29 -9.37
C TYR A 372 -5.86 -9.70 -9.14
N ARG A 373 -4.64 -9.92 -9.60
CA ARG A 373 -3.82 -11.10 -9.31
C ARG A 373 -2.45 -10.64 -8.84
N VAL A 374 -1.78 -11.45 -8.03
CA VAL A 374 -0.41 -11.18 -7.60
C VAL A 374 0.50 -10.92 -8.79
N GLY A 375 1.38 -9.94 -8.67
CA GLY A 375 2.25 -9.48 -9.75
C GLY A 375 1.67 -8.34 -10.60
N LEU A 376 0.35 -8.11 -10.57
CA LEU A 376 -0.27 -6.93 -11.18
C LEU A 376 -0.17 -5.71 -10.24
N ARG A 377 -0.43 -4.52 -10.77
CA ARG A 377 -0.54 -3.30 -9.97
C ARG A 377 -1.94 -3.19 -9.39
N LEU A 378 -2.03 -3.10 -8.07
CA LEU A 378 -3.31 -2.99 -7.39
C LEU A 378 -4.09 -1.74 -7.81
N GLN A 379 -3.41 -0.62 -8.00
CA GLN A 379 -4.01 0.64 -8.45
C GLN A 379 -4.78 0.55 -9.78
N ASP A 380 -4.54 -0.46 -10.60
CA ASP A 380 -5.23 -0.68 -11.87
C ASP A 380 -6.56 -1.46 -11.68
N HIS A 381 -6.80 -1.96 -10.48
CA HIS A 381 -7.97 -2.77 -10.10
C HIS A 381 -8.75 -2.19 -8.94
N TRP A 382 -8.10 -1.43 -8.06
CA TRP A 382 -8.61 -1.02 -6.77
C TRP A 382 -8.22 0.42 -6.44
N LYS A 383 -9.20 1.25 -6.17
CA LYS A 383 -9.00 2.59 -5.64
C LYS A 383 -9.14 2.52 -4.12
N LEU A 384 -8.07 2.77 -3.39
CA LEU A 384 -8.12 2.90 -1.93
C LEU A 384 -9.07 4.04 -1.53
N GLU A 385 -9.77 3.88 -0.40
CA GLU A 385 -10.58 4.96 0.16
C GLU A 385 -9.72 6.19 0.41
N ASP A 386 -10.21 7.34 -0.04
CA ASP A 386 -9.55 8.63 0.09
C ASP A 386 -9.82 9.21 1.49
N CYS A 387 -8.75 9.68 2.13
CA CYS A 387 -8.88 10.52 3.32
C CYS A 387 -8.95 12.00 2.96
N LYS A 388 -9.75 12.75 3.73
CA LYS A 388 -9.78 14.21 3.68
C LYS A 388 -9.39 14.75 5.06
N LEU A 389 -8.28 15.47 5.12
CA LEU A 389 -7.85 16.13 6.35
C LEU A 389 -8.93 17.07 6.89
N GLY A 390 -9.24 16.94 8.17
CA GLY A 390 -10.25 17.72 8.85
C GLY A 390 -11.65 17.12 8.85
N ASP A 391 -11.93 16.10 8.02
CA ASP A 391 -13.24 15.46 7.93
C ASP A 391 -13.24 14.12 8.69
N THR A 392 -14.24 13.92 9.54
CA THR A 392 -14.56 12.60 10.08
C THR A 392 -15.38 11.83 9.04
N THR A 393 -14.91 10.67 8.65
CA THR A 393 -15.63 9.77 7.75
C THR A 393 -15.87 8.42 8.44
N PHE A 394 -16.63 7.54 7.82
CA PHE A 394 -16.78 6.17 8.29
C PHE A 394 -15.44 5.39 8.30
N TYR A 395 -14.47 5.80 7.49
CA TYR A 395 -13.19 5.10 7.32
C TYR A 395 -12.06 5.73 8.13
N TYR A 396 -12.09 7.05 8.34
CA TYR A 396 -10.96 7.81 8.84
C TYR A 396 -11.34 8.83 9.90
N PHE A 397 -10.46 9.01 10.87
CA PHE A 397 -10.42 10.21 11.69
C PHE A 397 -9.97 11.43 10.87
N PRO A 398 -10.21 12.66 11.36
CA PRO A 398 -9.83 13.87 10.63
C PRO A 398 -8.33 14.04 10.35
N ASP A 399 -7.47 13.31 11.06
CA ASP A 399 -6.02 13.29 10.82
C ASP A 399 -5.61 12.22 9.79
N CYS A 400 -6.55 11.52 9.20
CA CYS A 400 -6.36 10.41 8.29
C CYS A 400 -5.85 9.10 8.91
N THR A 401 -5.94 8.94 10.21
CA THR A 401 -5.77 7.62 10.81
C THR A 401 -7.02 6.78 10.56
N ALA A 402 -6.83 5.58 10.08
CA ALA A 402 -7.93 4.66 9.80
C ALA A 402 -8.56 4.11 11.10
N HIS A 403 -9.90 4.00 11.13
CA HIS A 403 -10.61 3.41 12.26
C HIS A 403 -11.58 2.29 11.88
N LYS A 404 -11.62 1.90 10.63
CA LYS A 404 -12.36 0.72 10.20
C LYS A 404 -11.44 -0.51 10.15
N ASN A 405 -12.02 -1.69 10.29
CA ASN A 405 -11.28 -2.94 10.17
C ASN A 405 -10.64 -3.11 8.77
N ARG A 406 -9.59 -3.90 8.68
CA ARG A 406 -8.81 -4.22 7.46
C ARG A 406 -8.27 -3.01 6.70
N MET A 407 -7.92 -1.93 7.38
CA MET A 407 -7.35 -0.72 6.77
C MET A 407 -5.85 -0.54 7.01
N GLN A 408 -5.15 -1.60 7.39
CA GLN A 408 -3.71 -1.56 7.62
C GLN A 408 -2.95 -1.09 6.37
N GLY A 409 -3.41 -1.50 5.18
CA GLY A 409 -2.83 -1.07 3.91
C GLY A 409 -3.10 0.40 3.59
N ASN A 410 -4.28 0.92 3.91
CA ASN A 410 -4.59 2.35 3.73
C ASN A 410 -3.68 3.23 4.62
N ASP A 411 -3.50 2.85 5.88
CA ASP A 411 -2.60 3.54 6.80
C ASP A 411 -1.15 3.43 6.34
N PHE A 412 -0.70 2.20 6.01
CA PHE A 412 0.67 1.93 5.60
C PHE A 412 1.07 2.70 4.34
N ALA A 413 0.20 2.76 3.33
CA ALA A 413 0.43 3.49 2.09
C ALA A 413 0.66 5.00 2.30
N GLN A 414 0.18 5.56 3.42
CA GLN A 414 0.42 6.95 3.81
C GLN A 414 1.73 7.13 4.59
N SER A 415 2.34 6.05 5.08
CA SER A 415 3.49 6.10 5.97
C SER A 415 4.78 6.53 5.25
N VAL A 416 5.72 7.08 6.03
CA VAL A 416 7.06 7.37 5.52
C VAL A 416 7.80 6.08 5.20
N MET A 417 7.55 5.00 5.95
CA MET A 417 8.21 3.72 5.73
C MET A 417 7.84 3.11 4.38
N TYR A 418 6.56 3.14 4.00
CA TYR A 418 6.14 2.72 2.65
C TYR A 418 6.87 3.51 1.55
N ARG A 419 6.93 4.83 1.70
CA ARG A 419 7.64 5.70 0.75
C ARG A 419 9.16 5.49 0.71
N ARG A 420 9.72 4.82 1.70
CA ARG A 420 11.14 4.43 1.80
C ARG A 420 11.39 2.97 1.40
N GLY A 421 10.42 2.32 0.75
CA GLY A 421 10.56 0.97 0.24
C GLY A 421 10.41 -0.15 1.28
N VAL A 422 9.95 0.17 2.50
CA VAL A 422 9.60 -0.86 3.48
C VAL A 422 8.32 -1.56 3.01
N THR A 423 8.28 -2.87 3.12
CA THR A 423 7.12 -3.69 2.74
C THR A 423 6.47 -4.33 3.97
N CYS A 424 5.26 -4.85 3.81
CA CYS A 424 4.59 -5.61 4.87
C CYS A 424 5.45 -6.78 5.35
N ALA A 425 6.14 -7.46 4.43
CA ALA A 425 7.01 -8.59 4.71
C ALA A 425 8.31 -8.19 5.45
N SER A 426 8.65 -6.91 5.53
CA SER A 426 9.77 -6.45 6.37
C SER A 426 9.50 -6.70 7.86
N CYS A 427 8.22 -6.65 8.26
CA CYS A 427 7.80 -6.84 9.65
C CYS A 427 7.08 -8.17 9.88
N HIS A 428 6.33 -8.68 8.90
CA HIS A 428 5.50 -9.88 9.02
C HIS A 428 6.09 -11.09 8.28
N ASP A 429 5.97 -12.29 8.86
CA ASP A 429 6.18 -13.58 8.19
C ASP A 429 4.82 -14.28 8.04
N VAL A 430 4.23 -14.14 6.86
CA VAL A 430 2.90 -14.66 6.54
C VAL A 430 2.84 -16.19 6.50
N HIS A 431 3.99 -16.86 6.52
CA HIS A 431 4.07 -18.33 6.61
C HIS A 431 3.85 -18.86 8.03
N GLY A 432 3.68 -17.95 8.99
CA GLY A 432 3.34 -18.29 10.36
C GLY A 432 4.52 -18.16 11.33
N THR A 433 4.24 -17.51 12.43
CA THR A 433 5.08 -17.41 13.61
C THR A 433 4.26 -17.77 14.84
N GLU A 434 4.86 -17.83 15.99
CA GLU A 434 4.14 -18.05 17.26
C GLU A 434 3.30 -16.85 17.70
N ASN A 435 3.53 -15.69 17.09
CA ASN A 435 2.78 -14.45 17.34
C ASN A 435 1.56 -14.40 16.40
N TYR A 436 0.37 -14.14 16.95
CA TYR A 436 -0.87 -14.05 16.15
C TYR A 436 -0.83 -12.97 15.06
N ALA A 437 -0.09 -11.89 15.28
CA ALA A 437 0.15 -10.85 14.28
C ALA A 437 1.23 -11.24 13.26
N GLN A 438 1.81 -12.43 13.40
CA GLN A 438 2.82 -13.00 12.50
C GLN A 438 4.06 -12.10 12.36
N LEU A 439 4.50 -11.46 13.43
CA LEU A 439 5.72 -10.67 13.44
C LEU A 439 6.95 -11.58 13.35
N ARG A 440 7.93 -11.20 12.54
CA ARG A 440 9.20 -11.91 12.34
C ARG A 440 10.07 -11.96 13.60
N LYS A 441 9.93 -10.95 14.47
CA LYS A 441 10.66 -10.78 15.72
C LYS A 441 9.73 -10.19 16.78
N PRO A 442 10.05 -10.26 18.08
CA PRO A 442 9.34 -9.55 19.12
C PRO A 442 9.21 -8.04 18.80
N ALA A 443 8.11 -7.42 19.21
CA ALA A 443 7.69 -6.10 18.75
C ALA A 443 8.79 -5.02 18.74
N ASN A 444 9.48 -4.80 19.87
CA ASN A 444 10.54 -3.78 19.91
C ASN A 444 11.74 -4.16 19.04
N GLN A 445 12.12 -5.44 19.02
CA GLN A 445 13.29 -5.89 18.26
C GLN A 445 13.12 -5.61 16.76
N ILE A 446 11.92 -5.79 16.23
CA ILE A 446 11.66 -5.54 14.80
C ILE A 446 11.79 -4.06 14.44
N CYS A 447 11.44 -3.17 15.35
CA CYS A 447 11.62 -1.74 15.18
C CYS A 447 13.09 -1.33 15.32
N LEU A 448 13.77 -1.88 16.32
CA LEU A 448 15.16 -1.56 16.66
C LEU A 448 16.17 -2.02 15.61
N ASP A 449 15.85 -3.00 14.78
CA ASP A 449 16.71 -3.40 13.65
C ASP A 449 17.01 -2.22 12.71
N CYS A 450 16.06 -1.27 12.57
CA CYS A 450 16.22 -0.09 11.72
C CYS A 450 16.23 1.23 12.52
N HIS A 451 15.59 1.26 13.69
CA HIS A 451 15.40 2.45 14.52
C HIS A 451 16.16 2.37 15.85
N GLY A 452 17.26 1.62 15.91
CA GLY A 452 18.11 1.55 17.11
C GLY A 452 18.70 2.92 17.49
N PRO A 453 19.10 3.11 18.77
CA PRO A 453 19.61 4.40 19.27
C PRO A 453 20.80 4.96 18.50
N SER A 454 21.64 4.11 17.93
CA SER A 454 22.78 4.48 17.07
C SER A 454 22.45 4.65 15.60
N SER A 455 21.20 4.38 15.21
CA SER A 455 20.76 4.52 13.82
C SER A 455 20.45 5.98 13.50
N ALA A 456 20.70 6.40 12.25
CA ALA A 456 20.27 7.71 11.74
C ALA A 456 18.74 7.90 11.79
N ASN A 457 17.98 6.81 11.83
CA ASN A 457 16.52 6.80 11.97
C ASN A 457 16.06 6.50 13.41
N GLY A 458 16.98 6.44 14.36
CA GLY A 458 16.70 6.12 15.76
C GLY A 458 16.19 7.32 16.55
N PRO A 459 15.81 7.10 17.80
CA PRO A 459 15.22 8.12 18.68
C PRO A 459 16.20 9.21 19.15
N HIS A 460 17.48 9.16 18.78
CA HIS A 460 18.53 10.09 19.20
C HIS A 460 18.69 10.23 20.73
N THR A 461 18.28 9.21 21.48
CA THR A 461 18.43 9.10 22.94
C THR A 461 19.40 7.97 23.29
N ALA A 462 20.03 8.04 24.44
CA ALA A 462 21.01 7.03 24.87
C ALA A 462 20.37 5.65 25.12
N THR A 463 19.11 5.62 25.55
CA THR A 463 18.37 4.39 25.89
C THR A 463 16.91 4.48 25.47
N LEU A 464 16.22 3.34 25.36
CA LEU A 464 14.77 3.31 25.14
C LEU A 464 14.01 3.98 26.30
N GLU A 465 14.44 3.80 27.53
CA GLU A 465 13.81 4.43 28.68
C GLU A 465 13.89 5.96 28.61
N ALA A 466 15.02 6.50 28.16
CA ALA A 466 15.17 7.94 27.93
C ALA A 466 14.24 8.45 26.83
N HIS A 467 13.99 7.66 25.78
CA HIS A 467 13.07 8.02 24.71
C HIS A 467 11.61 7.90 25.12
N THR A 468 11.25 6.79 25.75
CA THR A 468 9.84 6.46 26.05
C THR A 468 9.35 7.09 27.35
N HIS A 469 10.26 7.51 28.22
CA HIS A 469 9.98 7.94 29.61
C HIS A 469 9.25 6.88 30.43
N HIS A 470 9.41 5.62 30.05
CA HIS A 470 8.87 4.46 30.75
C HIS A 470 9.99 3.45 31.01
N LYS A 471 9.89 2.76 32.16
CA LYS A 471 10.85 1.73 32.55
C LYS A 471 10.96 0.69 31.45
N ASP A 472 12.20 0.32 31.11
CA ASP A 472 12.46 -0.71 30.09
C ASP A 472 11.75 -2.05 30.44
N GLY A 473 11.23 -2.71 29.41
CA GLY A 473 10.42 -3.93 29.55
C GLY A 473 8.98 -3.70 30.03
N SER A 474 8.57 -2.47 30.35
CA SER A 474 7.16 -2.15 30.66
C SER A 474 6.31 -2.03 29.40
N THR A 475 4.98 -2.06 29.54
CA THR A 475 4.04 -1.83 28.42
C THR A 475 4.29 -0.48 27.75
N GLY A 476 4.60 0.58 28.54
CA GLY A 476 4.86 1.92 27.99
C GLY A 476 6.19 2.03 27.24
N SER A 477 7.13 1.08 27.41
CA SER A 477 8.38 1.05 26.66
C SER A 477 8.26 0.31 25.30
N GLN A 478 7.06 -0.20 24.97
CA GLN A 478 6.83 -0.84 23.68
C GLN A 478 6.68 0.23 22.59
N CYS A 479 7.46 0.11 21.49
CA CYS A 479 7.39 1.05 20.37
C CYS A 479 5.97 1.19 19.81
N ILE A 480 5.25 0.06 19.71
CA ILE A 480 3.88 0.03 19.21
C ILE A 480 2.89 0.76 20.11
N ALA A 481 3.16 0.88 21.42
CA ALA A 481 2.26 1.56 22.34
C ALA A 481 2.06 3.04 21.96
N CYS A 482 3.10 3.67 21.38
CA CYS A 482 3.08 5.08 20.99
C CYS A 482 2.97 5.27 19.48
N HIS A 483 3.70 4.49 18.66
CA HIS A 483 3.79 4.68 17.22
C HIS A 483 2.80 3.84 16.41
N MET A 484 2.14 2.89 17.03
CA MET A 484 1.04 2.10 16.46
C MET A 484 -0.08 1.97 17.50
N PRO A 485 -0.65 3.07 17.94
CA PRO A 485 -1.67 3.00 19.00
C PRO A 485 -2.81 2.08 18.58
N ALA A 486 -3.38 1.40 19.56
CA ALA A 486 -4.56 0.58 19.37
C ALA A 486 -5.78 1.50 19.17
N ILE A 487 -6.39 1.42 18.01
CA ILE A 487 -7.60 2.17 17.65
C ILE A 487 -8.79 1.23 17.69
N GLU A 488 -9.87 1.62 18.34
CA GLU A 488 -11.10 0.82 18.35
C GLU A 488 -11.66 0.74 16.93
N SER A 489 -11.93 -0.50 16.49
CA SER A 489 -12.48 -0.73 15.16
C SER A 489 -14.00 -0.55 15.16
N GLU A 490 -14.50 0.28 14.27
CA GLU A 490 -15.93 0.52 14.04
C GLU A 490 -16.76 -0.76 13.76
N GLY A 491 -16.16 -1.83 13.37
CA GLY A 491 -16.92 -3.02 12.96
C GLY A 491 -17.41 -3.91 14.10
N VAL A 492 -16.78 -3.89 15.27
CA VAL A 492 -17.15 -4.68 16.45
C VAL A 492 -16.66 -3.94 17.69
N PRO A 493 -17.53 -3.54 18.59
CA PRO A 493 -17.14 -2.89 19.83
C PRO A 493 -16.06 -3.67 20.59
N VAL A 494 -15.12 -2.97 21.20
CA VAL A 494 -13.99 -3.54 21.97
C VAL A 494 -12.99 -4.34 21.12
N THR A 495 -13.04 -4.24 19.81
CA THR A 495 -11.99 -4.79 18.94
C THR A 495 -11.05 -3.67 18.51
N PHE A 496 -9.77 -3.85 18.78
CA PHE A 496 -8.75 -2.86 18.46
C PHE A 496 -7.89 -3.32 17.28
N VAL A 497 -7.50 -2.36 16.45
CA VAL A 497 -6.49 -2.54 15.40
C VAL A 497 -5.36 -1.55 15.64
N HIS A 498 -4.13 -1.98 15.40
CA HIS A 498 -2.99 -1.07 15.48
C HIS A 498 -2.93 -0.18 14.25
N ALA A 499 -2.78 1.13 14.46
CA ALA A 499 -2.56 2.08 13.37
C ALA A 499 -1.24 1.78 12.66
N HIS A 500 -1.25 1.71 11.32
CA HIS A 500 -0.07 1.46 10.49
C HIS A 500 0.45 2.73 9.81
N THR A 501 0.01 3.91 10.26
CA THR A 501 0.59 5.19 9.86
C THR A 501 1.95 5.43 10.50
N PHE A 502 2.26 4.74 11.60
CA PHE A 502 3.45 4.89 12.46
C PHE A 502 3.64 6.31 13.01
N ARG A 503 2.57 7.10 13.00
CA ARG A 503 2.57 8.44 13.55
C ARG A 503 2.33 8.41 15.05
N PHE A 504 3.03 9.29 15.76
CA PHE A 504 2.70 9.56 17.15
C PHE A 504 1.51 10.52 17.22
N ILE A 505 0.40 10.06 17.79
CA ILE A 505 -0.81 10.87 17.96
C ILE A 505 -0.66 11.65 19.25
N THR A 506 -0.49 12.98 19.15
CA THR A 506 -0.34 13.84 20.31
C THR A 506 -1.68 14.04 21.05
N PRO A 507 -1.65 14.37 22.35
CA PRO A 507 -2.87 14.73 23.08
C PRO A 507 -3.61 15.93 22.47
N ALA A 508 -2.90 16.90 21.89
CA ALA A 508 -3.50 18.03 21.17
C ALA A 508 -4.30 17.56 19.93
N MET A 509 -3.84 16.51 19.23
CA MET A 509 -4.62 15.89 18.14
C MET A 509 -5.91 15.26 18.67
N THR A 510 -5.87 14.66 19.86
CA THR A 510 -7.07 14.12 20.49
C THR A 510 -8.08 15.22 20.79
N ASP A 511 -7.65 16.34 21.32
CA ASP A 511 -8.55 17.47 21.62
C ASP A 511 -9.18 18.04 20.34
N LYS A 512 -8.38 18.17 19.30
CA LYS A 512 -8.83 18.73 18.01
C LYS A 512 -9.65 17.76 17.17
N TYR A 513 -9.20 16.52 17.03
CA TYR A 513 -9.73 15.56 16.04
C TYR A 513 -10.50 14.39 16.68
N LYS A 514 -10.56 14.33 18.02
CA LYS A 514 -11.21 13.24 18.76
C LYS A 514 -10.66 11.85 18.48
N ILE A 515 -9.42 11.77 18.05
CA ILE A 515 -8.71 10.51 17.84
C ILE A 515 -8.06 10.06 19.16
N PRO A 516 -8.13 8.78 19.54
CA PRO A 516 -7.44 8.28 20.74
C PRO A 516 -5.92 8.49 20.66
N ASN A 517 -5.31 8.98 21.73
CA ASN A 517 -3.86 9.06 21.84
C ASN A 517 -3.29 7.95 22.74
N PRO A 518 -2.01 7.60 22.56
CA PRO A 518 -1.38 6.52 23.32
C PRO A 518 -1.30 6.77 24.83
N CYS A 519 -1.23 8.03 25.27
CA CYS A 519 -1.11 8.35 26.71
C CYS A 519 -2.38 7.96 27.47
N THR A 520 -3.53 8.50 27.04
CA THR A 520 -4.81 8.26 27.72
C THR A 520 -5.37 6.86 27.49
N SER A 521 -4.85 6.13 26.50
CA SER A 521 -5.20 4.71 26.33
C SER A 521 -4.70 3.83 27.48
N CYS A 522 -3.59 4.18 28.12
CA CYS A 522 -3.06 3.49 29.30
C CYS A 522 -3.32 4.26 30.60
N HIS A 523 -3.20 5.58 30.58
CA HIS A 523 -3.46 6.47 31.70
C HIS A 523 -4.90 7.00 31.65
N ALA A 524 -5.86 6.07 31.71
CA ALA A 524 -7.28 6.35 31.48
C ALA A 524 -7.91 7.31 32.52
N ASP A 525 -7.28 7.49 33.69
CA ASP A 525 -7.66 8.43 34.74
C ASP A 525 -7.12 9.86 34.49
N LYS A 526 -6.28 10.06 33.47
CA LYS A 526 -5.62 11.32 33.15
C LYS A 526 -6.26 12.03 31.98
N SER A 527 -6.15 13.35 31.97
CA SER A 527 -6.61 14.20 30.85
C SER A 527 -5.54 14.36 29.77
N THR A 528 -5.96 14.83 28.60
CA THR A 528 -5.05 15.28 27.54
C THR A 528 -4.13 16.40 28.01
N ALA A 529 -4.64 17.34 28.82
CA ALA A 529 -3.84 18.42 29.42
C ALA A 529 -2.73 17.88 30.34
N TRP A 530 -2.99 16.83 31.11
CA TRP A 530 -1.94 16.16 31.87
C TRP A 530 -0.86 15.57 30.97
N ALA A 531 -1.25 14.93 29.89
CA ALA A 531 -0.32 14.32 28.95
C ALA A 531 0.53 15.38 28.23
N GLU A 532 -0.07 16.51 27.82
CA GLU A 532 0.65 17.65 27.24
C GLU A 532 1.67 18.24 28.23
N ASP A 533 1.26 18.45 29.49
CA ASP A 533 2.16 18.94 30.55
C ASP A 533 3.32 17.96 30.79
N ALA A 534 3.04 16.65 30.85
CA ALA A 534 4.08 15.64 30.97
C ALA A 534 5.08 15.69 29.80
N MET A 535 4.58 15.73 28.58
CA MET A 535 5.39 15.79 27.37
C MET A 535 6.17 17.10 27.23
N SER A 536 5.66 18.22 27.77
CA SER A 536 6.36 19.51 27.73
C SER A 536 7.68 19.50 28.48
N ARG A 537 7.81 18.60 29.45
CA ARG A 537 9.03 18.42 30.29
C ARG A 537 10.06 17.49 29.66
N TRP A 538 9.74 16.84 28.54
CA TRP A 538 10.69 15.96 27.85
C TRP A 538 11.81 16.79 27.22
N PRO A 539 13.08 16.40 27.39
CA PRO A 539 14.23 17.19 26.92
C PRO A 539 14.30 17.25 25.40
N GLU A 540 13.83 16.22 24.73
CA GLU A 540 13.82 16.14 23.29
C GLU A 540 12.40 16.28 22.76
N GLN A 541 12.19 17.30 21.94
CA GLN A 541 10.90 17.53 21.28
C GLN A 541 11.10 17.56 19.77
N SER A 542 10.27 16.80 19.08
CA SER A 542 10.25 16.84 17.61
C SER A 542 9.80 18.22 17.13
N PRO A 543 10.51 18.84 16.16
CA PRO A 543 10.05 20.08 15.53
C PRO A 543 8.74 19.91 14.76
N TRP A 544 8.34 18.69 14.49
CA TRP A 544 7.11 18.32 13.79
C TRP A 544 5.96 18.00 14.73
N ARG A 545 6.15 18.24 16.02
CA ARG A 545 5.11 18.00 17.02
C ARG A 545 3.94 18.94 16.80
N PHE A 546 2.77 18.35 16.68
CA PHE A 546 1.52 19.10 16.65
C PHE A 546 1.16 19.56 18.06
N HIS A 547 0.93 20.85 18.24
CA HIS A 547 0.54 21.51 19.49
C HIS A 547 -0.89 21.99 19.43
#